data_0e7e00592d29d4ae62f587cda7ae5c1f
#
_entry.id   0e7e00592d29d4ae62f587cda7ae5c1f
#
_cell.length_a   1.000
_cell.length_b   1.000
_cell.length_c   1.000
_cell.angle_alpha   90.00
_cell.angle_beta   90.00
_cell.angle_gamma   90.00
#
_symmetry.space_group_name_H-M   'P 1'
#
loop_
_entity.id
_entity.type
_entity.pdbx_description
1 polymer ?
#
loop_
_entity_poly.entity_id
_entity_poly.type
_entity_poly.pdbx_seq_one_letter_code
_entity_poly.pdbx_strand_id
1 'polypeptide(L)'
;MSRPGIEIILMRQLASYLAVPILIVDRERDLLFFNESAEPILGRRFDETGKIHRGEWTASFRPTDANGLLLPPEEQPLTRAIDRGEPSYRRSWMTGLDGVARVIEGLAFPIATRESGLMGAAGIFWEVRERAAVPPSLAQQAASRPSRSRHAVEVILLRRLANRLLMPILVEDSEGKLLFYNPAAEPLIGRRFAELGPVQLRDWNDEFQPTDEDGSRIKVEDHPLSVARLQQQPCYRRFLYQGLDGVKRRVDAAAFPLLGLCNRHLGAVGIFWEGSR
;
A
#
# COMPACT_ATOMS: atom_id res chain seq x y z
N MET A 1 -8.49 27.48 10.27
CA MET A 1 -7.71 26.31 9.76
C MET A 1 -7.81 25.22 10.82
N SER A 2 -8.52 24.15 10.54
CA SER A 2 -8.60 22.99 11.45
C SER A 2 -7.21 22.33 11.57
N ARG A 3 -6.79 21.98 12.79
CA ARG A 3 -5.53 21.26 13.00
C ARG A 3 -5.66 19.88 12.35
N PRO A 4 -4.67 19.43 11.56
CA PRO A 4 -4.70 18.08 11.01
C PRO A 4 -4.78 17.07 12.15
N GLY A 5 -5.61 16.04 11.99
CA GLY A 5 -5.70 14.96 12.96
C GLY A 5 -4.35 14.29 13.19
N ILE A 6 -4.13 13.73 14.37
CA ILE A 6 -2.87 13.08 14.75
C ILE A 6 -2.52 11.95 13.77
N GLU A 7 -3.52 11.30 13.18
CA GLU A 7 -3.38 10.24 12.20
C GLU A 7 -2.73 10.74 10.90
N ILE A 8 -3.12 11.93 10.43
CA ILE A 8 -2.50 12.57 9.26
C ILE A 8 -1.02 12.87 9.55
N ILE A 9 -0.71 13.35 10.76
CA ILE A 9 0.67 13.63 11.18
C ILE A 9 1.48 12.33 11.21
N LEU A 10 0.94 11.27 11.82
CA LEU A 10 1.60 9.96 11.89
C LEU A 10 1.76 9.33 10.49
N MET A 11 0.76 9.48 9.61
CA MET A 11 0.84 9.01 8.23
C MET A 11 1.94 9.75 7.46
N ARG A 12 2.06 11.05 7.61
CA ARG A 12 3.15 11.84 7.00
C ARG A 12 4.52 11.40 7.50
N GLN A 13 4.67 11.22 8.80
CA GLN A 13 5.91 10.72 9.38
C GLN A 13 6.25 9.33 8.84
N LEU A 14 5.29 8.41 8.81
CA LEU A 14 5.52 7.08 8.25
C LEU A 14 5.89 7.16 6.77
N ALA A 15 5.15 7.94 5.97
CA ALA A 15 5.41 8.10 4.55
C ALA A 15 6.83 8.62 4.28
N SER A 16 7.37 9.50 5.14
CA SER A 16 8.75 10.02 5.02
C SER A 16 9.83 8.96 5.27
N TYR A 17 9.48 7.85 5.94
CA TYR A 17 10.40 6.73 6.17
C TYR A 17 10.27 5.61 5.15
N LEU A 18 9.21 5.65 4.31
CA LEU A 18 8.97 4.62 3.31
C LEU A 18 9.58 5.03 1.96
N ALA A 19 10.29 4.11 1.34
CA ALA A 19 10.84 4.28 0.00
C ALA A 19 9.82 3.96 -1.12
N VAL A 20 8.54 3.95 -0.78
CA VAL A 20 7.43 3.78 -1.73
C VAL A 20 6.78 5.14 -1.96
N PRO A 21 6.48 5.53 -3.21
CA PRO A 21 5.78 6.78 -3.52
C PRO A 21 4.41 6.85 -2.83
N ILE A 22 4.25 7.82 -1.94
CA ILE A 22 3.03 8.04 -1.15
C ILE A 22 2.62 9.50 -1.25
N LEU A 23 1.32 9.72 -1.42
CA LEU A 23 0.69 11.01 -1.26
C LEU A 23 -0.47 10.93 -0.26
N ILE A 24 -0.82 12.07 0.34
CA ILE A 24 -1.90 12.20 1.31
C ILE A 24 -2.77 13.38 0.91
N VAL A 25 -4.07 13.16 0.85
CA VAL A 25 -5.09 14.20 0.61
C VAL A 25 -6.04 14.30 1.79
N ASP A 26 -6.63 15.48 2.02
CA ASP A 26 -7.72 15.66 2.99
C ASP A 26 -9.08 15.25 2.41
N ARG A 27 -10.15 15.47 3.17
CA ARG A 27 -11.54 15.14 2.75
C ARG A 27 -11.99 15.97 1.55
N GLU A 28 -11.49 17.17 1.43
CA GLU A 28 -11.75 18.11 0.33
C GLU A 28 -10.93 17.75 -0.91
N ARG A 29 -10.05 16.74 -0.80
CA ARG A 29 -9.09 16.27 -1.82
C ARG A 29 -7.96 17.25 -2.11
N ASP A 30 -7.68 18.17 -1.19
CA ASP A 30 -6.49 18.97 -1.25
C ASP A 30 -5.27 18.10 -0.95
N LEU A 31 -4.22 18.21 -1.76
CA LEU A 31 -2.98 17.48 -1.54
C LEU A 31 -2.23 18.09 -0.36
N LEU A 32 -2.14 17.31 0.72
CA LEU A 32 -1.49 17.73 1.97
C LEU A 32 -0.01 17.43 2.01
N PHE A 33 0.41 16.35 1.34
CA PHE A 33 1.78 15.83 1.41
C PHE A 33 2.05 14.79 0.33
N PHE A 34 3.28 14.72 -0.13
CA PHE A 34 3.87 13.56 -0.78
C PHE A 34 5.33 13.41 -0.35
N ASN A 35 5.83 12.16 -0.33
CA ASN A 35 7.18 11.87 0.12
C ASN A 35 8.21 12.01 -1.01
N GLU A 36 9.49 11.99 -0.63
CA GLU A 36 10.62 12.08 -1.55
C GLU A 36 10.57 11.01 -2.67
N SER A 37 10.13 9.79 -2.34
CA SER A 37 9.97 8.70 -3.32
C SER A 37 8.93 9.01 -4.41
N ALA A 38 7.96 9.88 -4.14
CA ALA A 38 6.94 10.30 -5.09
C ALA A 38 7.43 11.43 -6.04
N GLU A 39 8.43 12.19 -5.63
CA GLU A 39 8.93 13.37 -6.38
C GLU A 39 9.35 13.05 -7.83
N PRO A 40 10.08 11.95 -8.11
CA PRO A 40 10.47 11.63 -9.50
C PRO A 40 9.29 11.29 -10.41
N ILE A 41 8.20 10.76 -9.84
CA ILE A 41 7.00 10.41 -10.60
C ILE A 41 6.11 11.64 -10.79
N LEU A 42 5.96 12.46 -9.75
CA LEU A 42 5.17 13.68 -9.81
C LEU A 42 5.87 14.82 -10.57
N GLY A 43 7.19 14.75 -10.70
CA GLY A 43 8.00 15.70 -11.47
C GLY A 43 8.32 17.01 -10.73
N ARG A 44 8.06 17.08 -9.41
CA ARG A 44 8.43 18.21 -8.55
C ARG A 44 8.66 17.77 -7.12
N ARG A 45 9.43 18.57 -6.39
CA ARG A 45 9.65 18.37 -4.96
C ARG A 45 8.49 18.92 -4.13
N PHE A 46 8.20 18.27 -3.00
CA PHE A 46 7.15 18.75 -2.10
C PHE A 46 7.51 20.11 -1.49
N ASP A 47 8.77 20.35 -1.20
CA ASP A 47 9.26 21.65 -0.67
C ASP A 47 8.99 22.82 -1.62
N GLU A 48 8.92 22.57 -2.94
CA GLU A 48 8.63 23.56 -3.97
C GLU A 48 7.14 23.82 -4.16
N THR A 49 6.33 22.76 -4.00
CA THR A 49 4.88 22.82 -4.26
C THR A 49 4.07 23.12 -3.02
N GLY A 50 4.48 22.58 -1.86
CA GLY A 50 3.72 22.63 -0.64
C GLY A 50 2.36 21.93 -0.76
N LYS A 51 1.40 22.42 0.01
CA LYS A 51 -0.01 21.99 -0.09
C LYS A 51 -0.60 22.53 -1.41
N ILE A 52 -1.24 21.66 -2.20
CA ILE A 52 -1.85 22.01 -3.48
C ILE A 52 -3.36 21.86 -3.37
N HIS A 53 -4.10 22.88 -3.77
CA HIS A 53 -5.55 22.83 -3.78
C HIS A 53 -6.07 21.83 -4.84
N ARG A 54 -7.16 21.13 -4.54
CA ARG A 54 -7.77 20.11 -5.39
C ARG A 54 -7.91 20.53 -6.86
N GLY A 55 -8.43 21.74 -7.11
CA GLY A 55 -8.65 22.22 -8.47
C GLY A 55 -7.37 22.35 -9.29
N GLU A 56 -6.27 22.71 -8.64
CA GLU A 56 -4.97 22.91 -9.27
C GLU A 56 -4.28 21.58 -9.58
N TRP A 57 -4.26 20.65 -8.60
CA TRP A 57 -3.56 19.38 -8.81
C TRP A 57 -4.33 18.43 -9.74
N THR A 58 -5.69 18.42 -9.73
CA THR A 58 -6.48 17.61 -10.68
C THR A 58 -6.41 18.13 -12.11
N ALA A 59 -6.19 19.43 -12.31
CA ALA A 59 -5.92 20.00 -13.62
C ALA A 59 -4.53 19.61 -14.15
N SER A 60 -3.56 19.44 -13.25
CA SER A 60 -2.16 19.12 -13.60
C SER A 60 -1.96 17.62 -13.87
N PHE A 61 -2.54 16.75 -13.04
CA PHE A 61 -2.41 15.30 -13.18
C PHE A 61 -3.70 14.73 -13.81
N ARG A 62 -3.78 14.75 -15.11
CA ARG A 62 -4.95 14.29 -15.87
C ARG A 62 -4.83 12.78 -16.17
N PRO A 63 -5.28 11.89 -15.26
CA PRO A 63 -5.16 10.47 -15.49
C PRO A 63 -6.07 10.03 -16.65
N THR A 64 -5.53 9.19 -17.53
CA THR A 64 -6.24 8.61 -18.66
C THR A 64 -6.26 7.09 -18.58
N ASP A 65 -7.15 6.46 -19.33
CA ASP A 65 -7.15 5.02 -19.57
C ASP A 65 -6.15 4.64 -20.70
N ALA A 66 -6.12 3.35 -21.07
CA ALA A 66 -5.28 2.82 -22.12
C ALA A 66 -5.56 3.42 -23.52
N ASN A 67 -6.74 4.01 -23.72
CA ASN A 67 -7.15 4.63 -24.98
C ASN A 67 -6.89 6.14 -24.98
N GLY A 68 -6.30 6.67 -23.92
CA GLY A 68 -6.07 8.11 -23.77
C GLY A 68 -7.30 8.92 -23.36
N LEU A 69 -8.40 8.28 -22.99
CA LEU A 69 -9.60 8.94 -22.49
C LEU A 69 -9.40 9.32 -21.02
N LEU A 70 -9.79 10.55 -20.66
CA LEU A 70 -9.74 11.02 -19.28
C LEU A 70 -10.55 10.09 -18.36
N LEU A 71 -9.94 9.68 -17.27
CA LEU A 71 -10.64 8.92 -16.23
C LEU A 71 -11.68 9.80 -15.56
N PRO A 72 -12.96 9.39 -15.56
CA PRO A 72 -13.99 10.10 -14.82
C PRO A 72 -13.62 10.14 -13.32
N PRO A 73 -13.99 11.23 -12.60
CA PRO A 73 -13.60 11.37 -11.19
C PRO A 73 -13.98 10.18 -10.31
N GLU A 74 -15.15 9.57 -10.54
CA GLU A 74 -15.65 8.40 -9.82
C GLU A 74 -14.84 7.12 -10.03
N GLU A 75 -13.99 7.10 -11.06
CA GLU A 75 -13.09 5.98 -11.34
C GLU A 75 -11.67 6.22 -10.81
N GLN A 76 -11.36 7.43 -10.38
CA GLN A 76 -10.06 7.75 -9.81
C GLN A 76 -9.90 7.16 -8.41
N PRO A 77 -8.80 6.46 -8.10
CA PRO A 77 -8.65 5.76 -6.82
C PRO A 77 -8.85 6.64 -5.58
N LEU A 78 -8.26 7.83 -5.55
CA LEU A 78 -8.40 8.77 -4.42
C LEU A 78 -9.84 9.25 -4.23
N THR A 79 -10.55 9.52 -5.33
CA THR A 79 -11.94 9.92 -5.28
C THR A 79 -12.80 8.79 -4.70
N ARG A 80 -12.59 7.55 -5.15
CA ARG A 80 -13.32 6.40 -4.61
C ARG A 80 -13.02 6.16 -3.13
N ALA A 81 -11.75 6.31 -2.73
CA ALA A 81 -11.36 6.15 -1.33
C ALA A 81 -12.06 7.16 -0.41
N ILE A 82 -12.26 8.41 -0.87
CA ILE A 82 -12.95 9.44 -0.11
C ILE A 82 -14.47 9.28 -0.18
N ASP A 83 -15.02 9.14 -1.39
CA ASP A 83 -16.49 9.21 -1.59
C ASP A 83 -17.19 7.94 -1.13
N ARG A 84 -16.53 6.76 -1.25
CA ARG A 84 -17.09 5.47 -0.86
C ARG A 84 -16.52 4.91 0.43
N GLY A 85 -15.41 5.48 0.92
CA GLY A 85 -14.70 4.95 2.09
C GLY A 85 -14.06 3.59 1.84
N GLU A 86 -13.81 3.22 0.57
CA GLU A 86 -13.30 1.93 0.16
C GLU A 86 -11.95 2.08 -0.55
N PRO A 87 -11.03 1.11 -0.38
CA PRO A 87 -9.80 1.10 -1.15
C PRO A 87 -10.09 0.93 -2.64
N SER A 88 -9.23 1.49 -3.46
CA SER A 88 -9.35 1.37 -4.91
C SER A 88 -7.97 1.27 -5.54
N TYR A 89 -7.80 0.27 -6.39
CA TYR A 89 -6.62 0.08 -7.21
C TYR A 89 -6.95 0.33 -8.67
N ARG A 90 -6.02 0.99 -9.38
CA ARG A 90 -6.15 1.20 -10.82
C ARG A 90 -4.79 1.40 -11.49
N ARG A 91 -4.68 0.87 -12.70
CA ARG A 91 -3.64 1.22 -13.66
C ARG A 91 -4.14 2.35 -14.55
N SER A 92 -3.33 3.40 -14.72
CA SER A 92 -3.67 4.58 -15.51
C SER A 92 -2.42 5.19 -16.15
N TRP A 93 -2.63 6.07 -17.10
CA TRP A 93 -1.59 6.91 -17.70
C TRP A 93 -1.69 8.29 -17.09
N MET A 94 -0.59 8.87 -16.71
CA MET A 94 -0.53 10.17 -16.06
C MET A 94 0.65 10.97 -16.61
N THR A 95 0.44 12.27 -16.82
CA THR A 95 1.53 13.19 -17.13
C THR A 95 1.95 13.89 -15.84
N GLY A 96 3.22 13.78 -15.47
CA GLY A 96 3.77 14.48 -14.31
C GLY A 96 3.86 16.00 -14.53
N LEU A 97 4.17 16.74 -13.47
CA LEU A 97 4.39 18.21 -13.55
C LEU A 97 5.63 18.59 -14.37
N ASP A 98 6.48 17.62 -14.67
CA ASP A 98 7.61 17.70 -15.59
C ASP A 98 7.23 17.51 -17.07
N GLY A 99 5.95 17.26 -17.35
CA GLY A 99 5.43 17.00 -18.70
C GLY A 99 5.70 15.59 -19.23
N VAL A 100 6.25 14.69 -18.42
CA VAL A 100 6.57 13.31 -18.82
C VAL A 100 5.36 12.40 -18.57
N ALA A 101 4.93 11.69 -19.64
CA ALA A 101 3.86 10.68 -19.54
C ALA A 101 4.42 9.39 -18.93
N ARG A 102 3.69 8.82 -17.96
CA ARG A 102 4.05 7.58 -17.25
C ARG A 102 2.85 6.66 -17.14
N VAL A 103 3.13 5.36 -17.16
CA VAL A 103 2.14 4.35 -16.78
C VAL A 103 2.25 4.13 -15.28
N ILE A 104 1.17 4.39 -14.56
CA ILE A 104 1.13 4.34 -13.10
C ILE A 104 0.14 3.28 -12.65
N GLU A 105 0.55 2.45 -11.74
CA GLU A 105 -0.36 1.67 -10.90
C GLU A 105 -0.51 2.39 -9.57
N GLY A 106 -1.75 2.61 -9.16
CA GLY A 106 -2.07 3.34 -7.95
C GLY A 106 -3.10 2.62 -7.11
N LEU A 107 -2.82 2.54 -5.81
CA LEU A 107 -3.73 2.15 -4.76
C LEU A 107 -4.06 3.38 -3.94
N ALA A 108 -5.34 3.66 -3.73
CA ALA A 108 -5.76 4.63 -2.72
C ALA A 108 -6.61 3.95 -1.66
N PHE A 109 -6.48 4.39 -0.42
CA PHE A 109 -7.27 3.90 0.69
C PHE A 109 -7.66 5.05 1.65
N PRO A 110 -8.83 4.95 2.31
CA PRO A 110 -9.30 5.97 3.22
C PRO A 110 -8.44 6.01 4.49
N ILE A 111 -8.12 7.21 4.96
CA ILE A 111 -7.61 7.45 6.30
C ILE A 111 -8.82 7.70 7.18
N ALA A 112 -9.30 6.65 7.82
CA ALA A 112 -10.48 6.68 8.67
C ALA A 112 -10.24 5.96 9.98
N THR A 113 -10.81 6.48 11.08
CA THR A 113 -10.79 5.87 12.41
C THR A 113 -12.20 5.80 12.98
N ARG A 114 -12.38 5.01 14.05
CA ARG A 114 -13.67 4.95 14.77
C ARG A 114 -14.02 6.27 15.45
N GLU A 115 -13.01 7.04 15.89
CA GLU A 115 -13.21 8.28 16.64
C GLU A 115 -13.44 9.48 15.72
N SER A 116 -12.64 9.62 14.66
CA SER A 116 -12.62 10.81 13.80
C SER A 116 -13.40 10.63 12.49
N GLY A 117 -13.86 9.41 12.21
CA GLY A 117 -14.44 9.08 10.90
C GLY A 117 -13.41 9.21 9.77
N LEU A 118 -13.88 9.54 8.58
CA LEU A 118 -13.02 9.78 7.41
C LEU A 118 -12.31 11.14 7.56
N MET A 119 -10.99 11.15 7.44
CA MET A 119 -10.14 12.35 7.51
C MET A 119 -9.51 12.72 6.17
N GLY A 120 -9.47 11.79 5.23
CA GLY A 120 -8.86 11.94 3.92
C GLY A 120 -8.51 10.60 3.33
N ALA A 121 -7.55 10.57 2.41
CA ALA A 121 -7.06 9.33 1.80
C ALA A 121 -5.54 9.37 1.63
N ALA A 122 -4.93 8.19 1.62
CA ALA A 122 -3.57 8.00 1.18
C ALA A 122 -3.56 7.30 -0.17
N GLY A 123 -2.68 7.74 -1.07
CA GLY A 123 -2.39 7.09 -2.33
C GLY A 123 -0.97 6.53 -2.32
N ILE A 124 -0.80 5.26 -2.63
CA ILE A 124 0.47 4.61 -2.90
C ILE A 124 0.50 4.33 -4.39
N PHE A 125 1.56 4.69 -5.07
CA PHE A 125 1.62 4.54 -6.52
C PHE A 125 3.05 4.23 -6.99
N TRP A 126 3.16 3.62 -8.15
CA TRP A 126 4.45 3.29 -8.74
C TRP A 126 4.37 3.31 -10.27
N GLU A 127 5.49 3.62 -10.88
CA GLU A 127 5.62 3.57 -12.33
C GLU A 127 5.75 2.11 -12.81
N VAL A 128 4.91 1.72 -13.76
CA VAL A 128 5.03 0.43 -14.43
C VAL A 128 6.13 0.54 -15.47
N ARG A 129 7.29 -0.03 -15.18
CA ARG A 129 8.36 -0.19 -16.16
C ARG A 129 8.19 -1.53 -16.87
N GLU A 130 8.25 -1.54 -18.21
CA GLU A 130 8.36 -2.81 -18.92
C GLU A 130 9.56 -3.59 -18.36
N ARG A 131 9.31 -4.84 -18.03
CA ARG A 131 10.27 -5.72 -17.37
C ARG A 131 11.55 -5.83 -18.20
N ALA A 132 12.52 -5.01 -17.94
CA ALA A 132 13.91 -5.36 -18.20
C ALA A 132 14.23 -6.49 -17.20
N ALA A 133 14.61 -7.67 -17.71
CA ALA A 133 15.00 -8.80 -16.88
C ALA A 133 16.08 -8.34 -15.87
N VAL A 134 15.73 -8.33 -14.58
CA VAL A 134 16.68 -8.00 -13.50
C VAL A 134 17.72 -9.13 -13.50
N PRO A 135 19.02 -8.83 -13.67
CA PRO A 135 20.07 -9.84 -13.57
C PRO A 135 20.06 -10.45 -12.16
N PRO A 136 20.21 -11.79 -12.02
CA PRO A 136 20.17 -12.47 -10.71
C PRO A 136 21.22 -11.99 -9.71
N SER A 137 22.22 -11.25 -10.11
CA SER A 137 23.36 -10.82 -9.28
C SER A 137 23.03 -9.75 -8.23
N LEU A 138 21.95 -8.95 -8.39
CA LEU A 138 21.58 -7.92 -7.43
C LEU A 138 20.71 -8.43 -6.28
N ALA A 139 19.98 -9.55 -6.49
CA ALA A 139 19.16 -10.17 -5.44
C ALA A 139 20.02 -10.85 -4.35
N GLN A 140 21.25 -11.24 -4.66
CA GLN A 140 22.13 -11.93 -3.72
C GLN A 140 22.94 -11.01 -2.81
N GLN A 141 23.08 -9.72 -3.14
CA GLN A 141 23.88 -8.78 -2.32
C GLN A 141 23.09 -8.15 -1.16
N ALA A 142 21.77 -8.26 -1.14
CA ALA A 142 20.92 -7.75 -0.06
C ALA A 142 20.84 -8.72 1.16
N ALA A 143 21.37 -9.93 1.05
CA ALA A 143 21.23 -11.00 2.06
C ALA A 143 22.28 -11.02 3.18
N SER A 144 23.13 -10.02 3.30
CA SER A 144 24.23 -10.05 4.28
C SER A 144 24.12 -8.96 5.34
N ARG A 145 23.31 -9.25 6.38
CA ARG A 145 23.62 -9.06 7.81
C ARG A 145 22.39 -9.40 8.66
N PRO A 146 22.45 -10.41 9.54
CA PRO A 146 21.38 -10.63 10.51
C PRO A 146 21.38 -9.47 11.52
N SER A 147 20.42 -8.59 11.43
CA SER A 147 20.18 -7.57 12.43
C SER A 147 19.39 -8.20 13.58
N ARG A 148 20.04 -8.41 14.73
CA ARG A 148 19.36 -8.72 15.98
C ARG A 148 18.24 -7.71 16.21
N SER A 149 17.05 -8.22 16.29
CA SER A 149 15.76 -7.61 16.51
C SER A 149 15.73 -6.58 17.66
N ARG A 150 16.04 -5.31 17.35
CA ARG A 150 15.35 -4.20 17.95
C ARG A 150 14.28 -3.81 16.92
N HIS A 151 13.01 -3.88 17.30
CA HIS A 151 11.91 -3.50 16.40
C HIS A 151 12.23 -2.11 15.85
N ALA A 152 12.45 -2.03 14.54
CA ALA A 152 12.78 -0.76 13.91
C ALA A 152 11.69 0.25 14.26
N VAL A 153 12.05 1.49 14.48
CA VAL A 153 11.12 2.57 14.85
C VAL A 153 9.98 2.64 13.84
N GLU A 154 10.29 2.37 12.58
CA GLU A 154 9.34 2.34 11.47
C GLU A 154 8.24 1.30 11.70
N VAL A 155 8.58 0.10 12.15
CA VAL A 155 7.61 -0.97 12.45
C VAL A 155 6.73 -0.60 13.65
N ILE A 156 7.29 0.05 14.67
CA ILE A 156 6.54 0.51 15.84
C ILE A 156 5.53 1.61 15.43
N LEU A 157 5.97 2.58 14.64
CA LEU A 157 5.12 3.66 14.14
C LEU A 157 4.01 3.10 13.23
N LEU A 158 4.37 2.20 12.30
CA LEU A 158 3.42 1.53 11.43
C LEU A 158 2.36 0.77 12.23
N ARG A 159 2.76 0.00 13.25
CA ARG A 159 1.82 -0.73 14.11
C ARG A 159 0.89 0.21 14.87
N ARG A 160 1.40 1.31 15.41
CA ARG A 160 0.57 2.31 16.11
C ARG A 160 -0.45 2.95 15.19
N LEU A 161 -0.05 3.31 13.99
CA LEU A 161 -0.94 3.88 12.98
C LEU A 161 -1.96 2.84 12.50
N ALA A 162 -1.50 1.65 12.09
CA ALA A 162 -2.36 0.57 11.59
C ALA A 162 -3.47 0.20 12.58
N ASN A 163 -3.16 0.15 13.88
CA ASN A 163 -4.16 -0.17 14.92
C ASN A 163 -5.28 0.88 15.06
N ARG A 164 -5.09 2.09 14.54
CA ARG A 164 -6.11 3.14 14.54
C ARG A 164 -6.94 3.14 13.25
N LEU A 165 -6.38 2.64 12.16
CA LEU A 165 -7.04 2.65 10.85
C LEU A 165 -8.10 1.55 10.76
N LEU A 166 -9.17 1.85 10.04
CA LEU A 166 -10.22 0.88 9.69
C LEU A 166 -9.84 -0.01 8.50
N MET A 167 -8.69 0.25 7.91
CA MET A 167 -8.15 -0.52 6.80
C MET A 167 -7.42 -1.77 7.29
N PRO A 168 -7.72 -2.98 6.77
CA PRO A 168 -6.97 -4.20 7.05
C PRO A 168 -5.52 -4.12 6.60
N ILE A 169 -4.59 -4.24 7.55
CA ILE A 169 -3.14 -4.12 7.32
C ILE A 169 -2.43 -5.29 7.97
N LEU A 170 -1.50 -5.91 7.23
CA LEU A 170 -0.54 -6.88 7.77
C LEU A 170 0.89 -6.39 7.54
N VAL A 171 1.80 -6.86 8.39
CA VAL A 171 3.23 -6.57 8.26
C VAL A 171 4.02 -7.85 8.48
N GLU A 172 4.92 -8.15 7.55
CA GLU A 172 5.91 -9.21 7.69
C GLU A 172 7.33 -8.63 7.73
N ASP A 173 8.25 -9.38 8.33
CA ASP A 173 9.67 -9.04 8.35
C ASP A 173 10.39 -9.50 7.07
N SER A 174 11.70 -9.23 7.01
CA SER A 174 12.55 -9.61 5.87
C SER A 174 12.69 -11.12 5.68
N GLU A 175 12.34 -11.94 6.68
CA GLU A 175 12.39 -13.40 6.64
C GLU A 175 11.04 -14.03 6.27
N GLY A 176 10.00 -13.20 6.04
CA GLY A 176 8.64 -13.64 5.72
C GLY A 176 7.84 -14.11 6.93
N LYS A 177 8.22 -13.65 8.12
CA LYS A 177 7.46 -13.86 9.33
C LYS A 177 6.47 -12.72 9.53
N LEU A 178 5.19 -13.06 9.66
CA LEU A 178 4.16 -12.10 10.01
C LEU A 178 4.41 -11.54 11.40
N LEU A 179 4.65 -10.24 11.49
CA LEU A 179 4.91 -9.54 12.74
C LEU A 179 3.63 -9.12 13.45
N PHE A 180 2.64 -8.67 12.69
CA PHE A 180 1.30 -8.35 13.18
C PHE A 180 0.30 -8.14 12.04
N TYR A 181 -0.97 -8.16 12.39
CA TYR A 181 -2.07 -7.53 11.65
C TYR A 181 -2.94 -6.74 12.61
N ASN A 182 -3.60 -5.71 12.07
CA ASN A 182 -4.39 -4.80 12.90
C ASN A 182 -5.81 -5.34 13.15
N PRO A 183 -6.57 -4.76 14.10
CA PRO A 183 -7.93 -5.20 14.41
C PRO A 183 -8.89 -5.17 13.22
N ALA A 184 -8.67 -4.29 12.23
CA ALA A 184 -9.49 -4.24 11.02
C ALA A 184 -9.29 -5.47 10.12
N ALA A 185 -8.16 -6.15 10.21
CA ALA A 185 -7.86 -7.37 9.48
C ALA A 185 -8.48 -8.64 10.12
N GLU A 186 -8.75 -8.60 11.42
CA GLU A 186 -9.22 -9.79 12.18
C GLU A 186 -10.49 -10.44 11.60
N PRO A 187 -11.52 -9.69 11.17
CA PRO A 187 -12.71 -10.29 10.57
C PRO A 187 -12.45 -11.02 9.24
N LEU A 188 -11.47 -10.52 8.46
CA LEU A 188 -11.11 -11.13 7.19
C LEU A 188 -10.24 -12.39 7.40
N ILE A 189 -9.35 -12.36 8.38
CA ILE A 189 -8.50 -13.48 8.75
C ILE A 189 -9.30 -14.57 9.48
N GLY A 190 -10.34 -14.17 10.23
CA GLY A 190 -11.17 -15.08 11.02
C GLY A 190 -10.60 -15.40 12.41
N ARG A 191 -9.55 -14.68 12.85
CA ARG A 191 -8.93 -14.85 14.18
C ARG A 191 -8.24 -13.58 14.63
N ARG A 192 -8.14 -13.34 15.94
CA ARG A 192 -7.40 -12.20 16.49
C ARG A 192 -5.90 -12.45 16.51
N PHE A 193 -5.11 -11.42 16.21
CA PHE A 193 -3.65 -11.55 16.24
C PHE A 193 -3.11 -11.95 17.62
N ALA A 194 -3.74 -11.49 18.69
CA ALA A 194 -3.37 -11.85 20.06
C ALA A 194 -3.47 -13.36 20.34
N GLU A 195 -4.31 -14.08 19.61
CA GLU A 195 -4.51 -15.54 19.74
C GLU A 195 -3.54 -16.33 18.85
N LEU A 196 -3.22 -15.78 17.67
CA LEU A 196 -2.39 -16.47 16.69
C LEU A 196 -0.90 -16.22 16.93
N GLY A 197 -0.53 -14.99 17.24
CA GLY A 197 0.86 -14.55 17.33
C GLY A 197 1.58 -14.47 15.98
N PRO A 198 2.91 -14.27 16.02
CA PRO A 198 3.73 -14.24 14.81
C PRO A 198 3.88 -15.62 14.17
N VAL A 199 3.60 -15.75 12.86
CA VAL A 199 3.68 -17.00 12.09
C VAL A 199 4.44 -16.78 10.78
N GLN A 200 4.94 -17.87 10.19
CA GLN A 200 5.57 -17.82 8.87
C GLN A 200 4.49 -17.72 7.77
N LEU A 201 4.69 -16.86 6.77
CA LEU A 201 3.74 -16.70 5.67
C LEU A 201 3.50 -18.01 4.90
N ARG A 202 4.51 -18.85 4.77
CA ARG A 202 4.36 -20.18 4.12
C ARG A 202 3.35 -21.07 4.85
N ASP A 203 3.36 -21.07 6.19
CA ASP A 203 2.43 -21.87 7.00
C ASP A 203 1.01 -21.34 6.81
N TRP A 204 0.87 -20.01 6.70
CA TRP A 204 -0.39 -19.36 6.36
C TRP A 204 -0.89 -19.71 4.97
N ASN A 205 0.01 -19.73 3.97
CA ASN A 205 -0.37 -20.07 2.60
C ASN A 205 -0.96 -21.50 2.51
N ASP A 206 -0.47 -22.42 3.35
CA ASP A 206 -1.02 -23.78 3.43
C ASP A 206 -2.36 -23.83 4.15
N GLU A 207 -2.59 -23.01 5.16
CA GLU A 207 -3.82 -22.95 5.95
C GLU A 207 -4.93 -22.19 5.20
N PHE A 208 -4.63 -21.04 4.59
CA PHE A 208 -5.60 -20.21 3.85
C PHE A 208 -5.89 -20.70 2.43
N GLN A 209 -5.03 -21.53 1.86
CA GLN A 209 -5.16 -22.12 0.52
C GLN A 209 -5.57 -21.09 -0.56
N PRO A 210 -4.84 -19.99 -0.75
CA PRO A 210 -5.22 -18.97 -1.70
C PRO A 210 -5.22 -19.51 -3.13
N THR A 211 -6.24 -19.13 -3.90
CA THR A 211 -6.41 -19.51 -5.31
C THR A 211 -6.70 -18.29 -6.16
N ASP A 212 -6.27 -18.34 -7.40
CA ASP A 212 -6.70 -17.38 -8.41
C ASP A 212 -8.20 -17.55 -8.74
N GLU A 213 -8.74 -16.66 -9.54
CA GLU A 213 -10.15 -16.70 -9.98
C GLU A 213 -10.47 -17.94 -10.82
N ASP A 214 -9.47 -18.53 -11.48
CA ASP A 214 -9.57 -19.79 -12.23
C ASP A 214 -9.48 -21.06 -11.35
N GLY A 215 -9.26 -20.89 -10.03
CA GLY A 215 -9.13 -21.97 -9.06
C GLY A 215 -7.71 -22.54 -8.94
N SER A 216 -6.73 -22.03 -9.68
CA SER A 216 -5.32 -22.45 -9.55
C SER A 216 -4.75 -21.97 -8.21
N ARG A 217 -3.97 -22.83 -7.52
CA ARG A 217 -3.37 -22.50 -6.23
C ARG A 217 -2.26 -21.45 -6.38
N ILE A 218 -2.31 -20.42 -5.56
CA ILE A 218 -1.24 -19.42 -5.49
C ILE A 218 -0.12 -19.98 -4.62
N LYS A 219 1.08 -20.05 -5.19
CA LYS A 219 2.27 -20.43 -4.45
C LYS A 219 2.68 -19.32 -3.51
N VAL A 220 3.40 -19.69 -2.43
CA VAL A 220 3.85 -18.72 -1.43
C VAL A 220 4.74 -17.61 -2.02
N GLU A 221 5.59 -17.95 -3.00
CA GLU A 221 6.44 -16.98 -3.69
C GLU A 221 5.67 -15.98 -4.57
N ASP A 222 4.47 -16.35 -5.04
CA ASP A 222 3.59 -15.52 -5.87
C ASP A 222 2.57 -14.74 -5.03
N HIS A 223 2.57 -14.93 -3.72
CA HIS A 223 1.72 -14.17 -2.80
C HIS A 223 2.18 -12.69 -2.78
N PRO A 224 1.26 -11.69 -2.79
CA PRO A 224 1.63 -10.27 -2.85
C PRO A 224 2.69 -9.84 -1.84
N LEU A 225 2.60 -10.27 -0.58
CA LEU A 225 3.60 -9.98 0.44
C LEU A 225 4.98 -10.56 0.07
N SER A 226 5.04 -11.83 -0.38
CA SER A 226 6.29 -12.45 -0.80
C SER A 226 6.91 -11.73 -1.99
N VAL A 227 6.10 -11.36 -2.98
CA VAL A 227 6.56 -10.58 -4.14
C VAL A 227 7.13 -9.24 -3.68
N ALA A 228 6.40 -8.51 -2.84
CA ALA A 228 6.84 -7.22 -2.32
C ALA A 228 8.16 -7.34 -1.54
N ARG A 229 8.29 -8.37 -0.70
CA ARG A 229 9.49 -8.63 0.09
C ARG A 229 10.68 -9.07 -0.76
N LEU A 230 10.49 -10.08 -1.62
CA LEU A 230 11.58 -10.72 -2.36
C LEU A 230 12.05 -9.90 -3.56
N GLN A 231 11.11 -9.28 -4.28
CA GLN A 231 11.41 -8.48 -5.48
C GLN A 231 11.58 -7.00 -5.16
N GLN A 232 11.31 -6.58 -3.92
CA GLN A 232 11.34 -5.18 -3.47
C GLN A 232 10.52 -4.24 -4.38
N GLN A 233 9.39 -4.73 -4.88
CA GLN A 233 8.48 -4.01 -5.75
C GLN A 233 7.05 -4.13 -5.23
N PRO A 234 6.22 -3.10 -5.38
CA PRO A 234 4.80 -3.21 -5.09
C PRO A 234 4.14 -4.29 -5.94
N CYS A 235 3.17 -4.98 -5.36
CA CYS A 235 2.40 -6.02 -6.02
C CYS A 235 0.94 -5.89 -5.66
N TYR A 236 0.07 -5.97 -6.66
CA TYR A 236 -1.37 -6.10 -6.46
C TYR A 236 -1.84 -7.43 -7.05
N ARG A 237 -2.77 -8.10 -6.33
CA ARG A 237 -3.42 -9.32 -6.80
C ARG A 237 -4.81 -9.44 -6.20
N ARG A 238 -5.74 -9.93 -7.02
CA ARG A 238 -7.05 -10.40 -6.59
C ARG A 238 -7.02 -11.91 -6.48
N PHE A 239 -7.58 -12.45 -5.39
CA PHE A 239 -7.60 -13.90 -5.17
C PHE A 239 -8.71 -14.32 -4.21
N LEU A 240 -8.95 -15.62 -4.17
CA LEU A 240 -9.87 -16.29 -3.23
C LEU A 240 -9.04 -16.98 -2.15
N TYR A 241 -9.55 -16.98 -0.93
CA TYR A 241 -8.96 -17.76 0.16
C TYR A 241 -10.02 -18.20 1.15
N GLN A 242 -9.70 -19.16 2.01
CA GLN A 242 -10.54 -19.57 3.11
C GLN A 242 -9.94 -19.01 4.41
N GLY A 243 -10.70 -18.17 5.12
CA GLY A 243 -10.28 -17.65 6.42
C GLY A 243 -10.19 -18.73 7.48
N LEU A 244 -9.55 -18.47 8.62
CA LEU A 244 -9.45 -19.39 9.76
C LEU A 244 -10.80 -19.69 10.42
N ASP A 245 -11.82 -18.92 10.09
CA ASP A 245 -13.23 -19.15 10.44
C ASP A 245 -13.96 -20.08 9.45
N GLY A 246 -13.26 -20.61 8.44
CA GLY A 246 -13.80 -21.47 7.40
C GLY A 246 -14.56 -20.74 6.29
N VAL A 247 -14.68 -19.42 6.34
CA VAL A 247 -15.41 -18.62 5.35
C VAL A 247 -14.54 -18.34 4.13
N LYS A 248 -15.05 -18.67 2.95
CA LYS A 248 -14.39 -18.31 1.68
C LYS A 248 -14.63 -16.84 1.36
N ARG A 249 -13.57 -16.12 1.05
CA ARG A 249 -13.59 -14.69 0.73
C ARG A 249 -12.84 -14.41 -0.57
N ARG A 250 -13.33 -13.44 -1.31
CA ARG A 250 -12.64 -12.84 -2.46
C ARG A 250 -12.02 -11.54 -1.99
N VAL A 251 -10.72 -11.42 -2.14
CA VAL A 251 -9.99 -10.22 -1.70
C VAL A 251 -9.16 -9.62 -2.81
N ASP A 252 -9.09 -8.31 -2.75
CA ASP A 252 -8.07 -7.50 -3.40
C ASP A 252 -6.97 -7.26 -2.38
N ALA A 253 -5.73 -7.54 -2.74
CA ALA A 253 -4.56 -7.33 -1.89
C ALA A 253 -3.47 -6.55 -2.62
N ALA A 254 -2.96 -5.52 -1.99
CA ALA A 254 -1.78 -4.80 -2.43
C ALA A 254 -0.71 -4.90 -1.36
N ALA A 255 0.50 -5.21 -1.77
CA ALA A 255 1.65 -5.26 -0.88
C ALA A 255 2.80 -4.41 -1.43
N PHE A 256 3.59 -3.86 -0.54
CA PHE A 256 4.75 -3.03 -0.90
C PHE A 256 5.89 -3.27 0.07
N PRO A 257 7.15 -3.10 -0.38
CA PRO A 257 8.32 -3.32 0.46
C PRO A 257 8.36 -2.30 1.59
N LEU A 258 8.67 -2.76 2.79
CA LEU A 258 8.96 -1.92 3.94
C LEU A 258 10.46 -1.65 3.98
N LEU A 259 10.84 -0.47 3.54
CA LEU A 259 12.22 0.00 3.53
C LEU A 259 12.38 1.10 4.59
N GLY A 260 13.29 0.90 5.50
CA GLY A 260 13.67 1.89 6.50
C GLY A 260 14.78 2.82 6.01
N LEU A 261 15.30 3.65 6.91
CA LEU A 261 16.39 4.58 6.64
C LEU A 261 17.58 3.87 5.95
N CYS A 262 18.23 4.58 5.02
CA CYS A 262 19.33 4.07 4.21
C CYS A 262 18.94 2.84 3.35
N ASN A 263 17.71 2.78 2.89
CA ASN A 263 17.18 1.68 2.06
C ASN A 263 17.28 0.30 2.72
N ARG A 264 17.30 0.25 4.07
CA ARG A 264 17.35 -1.00 4.81
C ARG A 264 16.05 -1.77 4.64
N HIS A 265 16.13 -2.96 4.07
CA HIS A 265 14.97 -3.84 3.91
C HIS A 265 14.48 -4.36 5.28
N LEU A 266 13.25 -4.06 5.64
CA LEU A 266 12.62 -4.43 6.91
C LEU A 266 11.57 -5.52 6.75
N GLY A 267 11.07 -5.72 5.53
CA GLY A 267 10.01 -6.68 5.24
C GLY A 267 9.03 -6.15 4.19
N ALA A 268 7.75 -6.44 4.38
CA ALA A 268 6.67 -5.95 3.53
C ALA A 268 5.43 -5.56 4.33
N VAL A 269 4.63 -4.67 3.75
CA VAL A 269 3.31 -4.28 4.25
C VAL A 269 2.28 -4.71 3.24
N GLY A 270 1.23 -5.38 3.70
CA GLY A 270 0.06 -5.73 2.91
C GLY A 270 -1.18 -4.97 3.37
N ILE A 271 -1.93 -4.47 2.41
CA ILE A 271 -3.28 -3.92 2.60
C ILE A 271 -4.22 -4.83 1.82
N PHE A 272 -5.33 -5.25 2.43
CA PHE A 272 -6.27 -6.12 1.76
C PHE A 272 -7.71 -5.78 2.15
N TRP A 273 -8.63 -6.05 1.24
CA TRP A 273 -10.06 -5.75 1.43
C TRP A 273 -10.92 -6.71 0.62
N GLU A 274 -12.18 -6.86 1.01
CA GLU A 274 -13.11 -7.64 0.20
C GLU A 274 -13.33 -6.95 -1.15
N GLY A 275 -13.10 -7.69 -2.23
CA GLY A 275 -13.35 -7.22 -3.59
C GLY A 275 -14.85 -7.03 -3.82
N SER A 276 -15.26 -5.87 -4.34
CA SER A 276 -16.62 -5.68 -4.84
C SER A 276 -16.92 -6.69 -5.96
N ARG A 277 -18.16 -7.22 -5.93
CA ARG A 277 -18.68 -8.15 -6.97
C ARG A 277 -18.70 -7.54 -8.35
#